data_4b1c8806a1297fa54f494fddcd418b90
#
_entry.id   4b1c8806a1297fa54f494fddcd418b90
#
_cell.length_a   1.000
_cell.length_b   1.000
_cell.length_c   1.000
_cell.angle_alpha   90.00
_cell.angle_beta   90.00
_cell.angle_gamma   90.00
#
_symmetry.space_group_name_H-M   'P 1'
#
loop_
_entity.id
_entity.type
_entity.pdbx_description
1 polymer ?
#
loop_
_entity_poly.entity_id
_entity_poly.type
_entity_poly.pdbx_seq_one_letter_code
_entity_poly.pdbx_strand_id
1 'polypeptide(L)' 'MSGLAIGGVFKEAFIMDGSVTFRVSIGFSKDGREASAGLAELQGKNVKILIEEA' A
#
# COMPACT_ATOMS: atom_id res chain seq x y z
N MET A 1 9.61 2.28 -15.66
CA MET A 1 8.81 2.83 -14.57
C MET A 1 7.77 1.82 -14.13
N SER A 2 7.72 1.51 -12.86
CA SER A 2 6.76 0.54 -12.35
C SER A 2 5.69 1.25 -11.54
N GLY A 3 4.46 0.77 -11.66
CA GLY A 3 3.34 1.28 -10.92
C GLY A 3 2.50 0.13 -10.39
N LEU A 4 1.80 0.38 -9.32
CA LEU A 4 0.97 -0.63 -8.69
C LEU A 4 -0.35 0.02 -8.26
N ALA A 5 -1.46 -0.56 -8.69
CA ALA A 5 -2.80 -0.16 -8.25
C ALA A 5 -3.47 -1.37 -7.65
N ILE A 6 -3.86 -1.27 -6.39
CA ILE A 6 -4.46 -2.38 -5.65
C ILE A 6 -5.64 -1.88 -4.84
N GLY A 7 -6.59 -2.78 -4.57
CA GLY A 7 -7.70 -2.50 -3.68
C GLY A 7 -7.53 -3.26 -2.38
N GLY A 8 -8.08 -2.72 -1.32
CA GLY A 8 -8.02 -3.35 -0.01
C GLY A 8 -8.86 -2.60 1.00
N VAL A 9 -8.78 -3.01 2.24
CA VAL A 9 -9.49 -2.36 3.34
C VAL A 9 -8.50 -1.51 4.13
N PHE A 10 -8.79 -0.21 4.21
CA PHE A 10 -7.99 0.72 5.01
C PHE A 10 -8.29 0.44 6.48
N LYS A 11 -7.31 -0.01 7.22
CA LYS A 11 -7.51 -0.43 8.62
C LYS A 11 -7.32 0.71 9.60
N GLU A 12 -6.18 1.38 9.54
CA GLU A 12 -5.89 2.43 10.51
C GLU A 12 -4.73 3.30 10.01
N ALA A 13 -4.63 4.47 10.60
CA ALA A 13 -3.54 5.39 10.35
C ALA A 13 -3.04 5.95 11.67
N PHE A 14 -1.75 6.17 11.75
CA PHE A 14 -1.10 6.75 12.92
C PHE A 14 -0.30 7.98 12.52
N ILE A 15 -0.35 9.01 13.35
CA ILE A 15 0.46 10.21 13.17
C ILE A 15 1.46 10.25 14.32
N MET A 16 2.74 10.28 13.97
CA MET A 16 3.79 10.24 14.97
C MET A 16 5.03 10.96 14.45
N ASP A 17 5.53 11.92 15.22
CA ASP A 17 6.78 12.64 14.94
C ASP A 17 6.88 13.20 13.52
N GLY A 18 5.79 13.79 13.04
CA GLY A 18 5.78 14.42 11.71
C GLY A 18 5.61 13.46 10.56
N SER A 19 5.36 12.20 10.82
CA SER A 19 5.07 11.24 9.77
C SER A 19 3.74 10.54 10.00
N VAL A 20 3.16 10.01 8.93
CA VAL A 20 1.91 9.27 8.98
C VAL A 20 2.18 7.85 8.51
N THR A 21 1.80 6.89 9.34
CA THR A 21 1.88 5.47 8.99
C THR A 21 0.47 4.93 8.90
N PHE A 22 0.20 4.12 7.88
CA PHE A 22 -1.13 3.55 7.71
C PHE A 22 -1.03 2.08 7.32
N ARG A 23 -2.11 1.35 7.56
CA ARG A 23 -2.22 -0.06 7.20
C ARG A 23 -3.41 -0.30 6.28
N VAL A 24 -3.15 -1.04 5.21
CA VAL A 24 -4.16 -1.51 4.28
C VAL A 24 -4.05 -3.03 4.23
N SER A 25 -5.19 -3.69 4.34
CA SER A 25 -5.24 -5.15 4.29
C SER A 25 -5.77 -5.60 2.94
N ILE A 26 -5.01 -6.44 2.28
CA ILE A 26 -5.38 -7.01 0.98
C ILE A 26 -5.56 -8.52 1.17
N GLY A 27 -6.68 -9.06 0.71
CA GLY A 27 -6.95 -10.47 0.87
C GLY A 27 -5.91 -11.35 0.18
N PHE A 28 -5.73 -12.54 0.69
CA PHE A 28 -4.76 -13.49 0.14
C PHE A 28 -5.34 -14.15 -1.09
N SER A 29 -5.27 -13.45 -2.20
CA SER A 29 -5.78 -13.86 -3.51
C SER A 29 -4.67 -13.68 -4.52
N LYS A 30 -5.00 -13.86 -5.79
CA LYS A 30 -4.05 -13.56 -6.86
C LYS A 30 -3.57 -12.11 -6.77
N ASP A 31 -4.53 -11.18 -6.56
CA ASP A 31 -4.20 -9.77 -6.44
C ASP A 31 -3.30 -9.50 -5.24
N GLY A 32 -3.55 -10.19 -4.12
CA GLY A 32 -2.72 -10.06 -2.94
C GLY A 32 -1.28 -10.49 -3.16
N ARG A 33 -1.08 -11.56 -3.91
CA ARG A 33 0.27 -12.03 -4.23
C ARG A 33 1.00 -11.07 -5.15
N GLU A 34 0.31 -10.56 -6.17
CA GLU A 34 0.89 -9.58 -7.09
C GLU A 34 1.23 -8.28 -6.36
N ALA A 35 0.34 -7.84 -5.48
CA ALA A 35 0.56 -6.65 -4.68
C ALA A 35 1.77 -6.82 -3.76
N SER A 36 1.90 -7.98 -3.13
CA SER A 36 3.01 -8.27 -2.24
C SER A 36 4.35 -8.18 -2.98
N ALA A 37 4.42 -8.78 -4.16
CA ALA A 37 5.64 -8.74 -4.97
C ALA A 37 5.95 -7.31 -5.43
N GLY A 38 4.94 -6.57 -5.87
CA GLY A 38 5.11 -5.19 -6.31
C GLY A 38 5.56 -4.27 -5.18
N LEU A 39 4.97 -4.44 -4.00
CA LEU A 39 5.34 -3.63 -2.84
C LEU A 39 6.76 -3.93 -2.36
N ALA A 40 7.16 -5.20 -2.39
CA ALA A 40 8.50 -5.57 -2.03
C ALA A 40 9.54 -4.91 -2.93
N GLU A 41 9.23 -4.81 -4.22
CA GLU A 41 10.10 -4.17 -5.19
C GLU A 41 10.25 -2.67 -4.93
N LEU A 42 9.20 -2.03 -4.42
CA LEU A 42 9.19 -0.59 -4.15
C LEU A 42 9.70 -0.24 -2.76
N GLN A 43 10.00 -1.21 -1.96
CA GLN A 43 10.43 -0.98 -0.58
C GLN A 43 11.68 -0.11 -0.52
N GLY A 44 11.63 0.94 0.30
CA GLY A 44 12.75 1.86 0.47
C GLY A 44 12.85 2.94 -0.60
N LYS A 45 11.97 2.92 -1.60
CA LYS A 45 11.97 3.91 -2.68
C LYS A 45 10.99 5.03 -2.39
N ASN A 46 11.24 6.19 -2.97
CA ASN A 46 10.29 7.29 -2.92
C ASN A 46 9.13 6.96 -3.85
N VAL A 47 7.92 7.04 -3.35
CA VAL A 47 6.73 6.69 -4.12
C VAL A 47 5.66 7.78 -3.97
N LYS A 48 4.75 7.82 -4.91
CA LYS A 48 3.55 8.65 -4.83
C LYS A 48 2.39 7.73 -4.44
N ILE A 49 1.65 8.14 -3.43
CA ILE A 49 0.53 7.33 -2.91
C ILE A 49 -0.77 8.09 -3.11
N LEU A 50 -1.75 7.41 -3.71
CA LEU A 50 -3.09 7.92 -3.90
C LEU A 50 -4.06 6.96 -3.24
N ILE A 51 -4.92 7.49 -2.36
CA ILE A 51 -5.93 6.69 -1.66
C ILE A 51 -7.29 7.25 -2.02
N GLU A 52 -8.17 6.40 -2.52
CA GLU A 52 -9.52 6.78 -2.90
C GLU A 52 -10.50 5.78 -2.32
N GLU A 53 -11.65 6.29 -1.89
CA GLU A 53 -12.74 5.43 -1.46
C GLU A 53 -13.36 4.74 -2.67
N ALA A 54 -13.52 3.43 -2.57
CA ALA A 54 -14.06 2.64 -3.67
C ALA A 54 -15.60 2.73 -3.72
#